data_da327f8858c1c9d28998cceac3852b75
#
_entry.id   da327f8858c1c9d28998cceac3852b75
#
_cell.length_a   1.000
_cell.length_b   1.000
_cell.length_c   1.000
_cell.angle_alpha   90.00
_cell.angle_beta   90.00
_cell.angle_gamma   90.00
#
_symmetry.space_group_name_H-M   'P 1'
#
loop_
_entity.id
_entity.type
_entity.pdbx_description
1 polymer ?
#
loop_
_entity_poly.entity_id
_entity_poly.type
_entity_poly.pdbx_seq_one_letter_code
_entity_poly.pdbx_strand_id
1 'polypeptide(L)'
;MKKNHLFWALALCATVCLSSCNETKTPTGGLLEEPKDEMELLSPDAQKDLLVDVGEELLNTFNPEDQRAAVELADELYYKYKRYDWDQIYEDFEEEFEDIYSREFESFFSLPRRLAGAITDKQSVSLENMEILLTLSKFGYVIEFDDKTESVKMTETDDASITVKFSDADGTKCEAKVWGEGKEIEGSYTYEDGHWEYPEVWDEYWGEWVTDWENGKYISDGKRTIRVKVPTTIKMHLKHGNEALISFTFNWDSNLEDYANTSMNLQVINLKFAEETKVSTTTASAVCSFSYGDKPLVAAAANLPKYELISWEGGKDITEEEGENWLEEYDDKYASLLGKVGAGEAKVDILGKVQIKGGVTDGAALVDAYYNWEDKYNDYNWEDYNRTFTYTWVHESWDWWYDEYGNWQEGYKTVYEEQEGSYNAWWERPYYTLKAKQEQCDFLNKYTYLSVYYNNATTEQAKLLMDTYEEHGTFDPVSLQRQENEWYSGGEGYYYTDLPDPISYSCYNIEPVLSFPYDGSQIAVLTYFNSSKFLGLLDLVEDLA
;
A
#
# COMPACT_ATOMS: atom_id res chain seq x y z
N MET A 1 16.11 1.92 8.24
CA MET A 1 15.17 1.38 7.25
C MET A 1 14.62 -0.02 7.61
N LYS A 2 14.61 -0.46 8.87
CA LYS A 2 14.13 -1.81 9.29
C LYS A 2 12.89 -1.77 10.21
N LYS A 3 12.30 -0.59 10.50
CA LYS A 3 11.25 -0.44 11.53
C LYS A 3 9.78 -0.54 11.05
N ASN A 4 9.53 -0.88 9.78
CA ASN A 4 8.15 -0.83 9.25
C ASN A 4 7.52 -2.17 8.86
N HIS A 5 8.21 -3.30 8.97
CA HIS A 5 7.71 -4.55 8.39
C HIS A 5 6.55 -5.19 9.17
N LEU A 6 6.52 -5.08 10.50
CA LEU A 6 5.43 -5.66 11.30
C LEU A 6 4.14 -4.82 11.20
N PHE A 7 4.27 -3.49 11.18
CA PHE A 7 3.14 -2.58 10.99
C PHE A 7 2.57 -2.71 9.57
N TRP A 8 3.42 -2.92 8.57
CA TRP A 8 3.02 -3.22 7.20
C TRP A 8 2.38 -4.60 7.05
N ALA A 9 2.81 -5.61 7.80
CA ALA A 9 2.16 -6.93 7.81
C ALA A 9 0.74 -6.86 8.39
N LEU A 10 0.53 -6.12 9.49
CA LEU A 10 -0.80 -5.89 10.07
C LEU A 10 -1.65 -4.96 9.17
N ALA A 11 -1.06 -3.95 8.56
CA ALA A 11 -1.73 -3.08 7.59
C ALA A 11 -2.00 -3.83 6.27
N LEU A 12 -1.12 -4.73 5.83
CA LEU A 12 -1.34 -5.59 4.66
C LEU A 12 -2.50 -6.58 4.91
N CYS A 13 -2.58 -7.17 6.10
CA CYS A 13 -3.74 -7.97 6.49
C CYS A 13 -5.03 -7.15 6.43
N ALA A 14 -5.03 -5.89 6.89
CA ALA A 14 -6.19 -5.01 6.81
C ALA A 14 -6.53 -4.58 5.38
N THR A 15 -5.53 -4.34 4.52
CA THR A 15 -5.76 -3.93 3.11
C THR A 15 -6.10 -5.10 2.18
N VAL A 16 -5.58 -6.29 2.44
CA VAL A 16 -5.95 -7.51 1.69
C VAL A 16 -7.37 -7.96 2.04
N CYS A 17 -7.83 -7.70 3.27
CA CYS A 17 -9.19 -8.04 3.73
C CYS A 17 -10.30 -7.14 3.18
N LEU A 18 -10.00 -6.11 2.39
CA LEU A 18 -11.04 -5.21 1.84
C LEU A 18 -11.82 -5.79 0.66
N SER A 19 -11.61 -7.03 0.29
CA SER A 19 -12.42 -7.68 -0.74
C SER A 19 -12.89 -9.05 -0.28
N SER A 20 -14.12 -9.11 0.15
CA SER A 20 -15.06 -10.24 0.11
C SER A 20 -15.40 -11.12 1.34
N CYS A 21 -16.67 -11.42 1.63
CA CYS A 21 -17.18 -12.48 2.54
C CYS A 21 -18.37 -13.29 2.02
N ASN A 22 -18.38 -14.58 2.21
CA ASN A 22 -19.59 -15.37 2.50
C ASN A 22 -19.23 -16.65 3.30
N GLU A 23 -20.21 -17.09 4.12
CA GLU A 23 -20.07 -18.12 5.15
C GLU A 23 -19.45 -19.43 4.65
N THR A 24 -18.21 -19.68 4.99
CA THR A 24 -17.62 -21.00 5.09
C THR A 24 -16.72 -21.04 6.32
N LYS A 25 -16.61 -22.21 6.94
CA LYS A 25 -15.82 -22.43 8.16
C LYS A 25 -14.32 -22.27 7.84
N THR A 26 -13.86 -21.03 7.71
CA THR A 26 -12.44 -20.72 7.70
C THR A 26 -11.87 -21.10 9.07
N PRO A 27 -10.62 -21.56 9.19
CA PRO A 27 -10.02 -21.93 10.46
C PRO A 27 -9.68 -20.66 11.28
N THR A 28 -10.72 -19.91 11.67
CA THR A 28 -10.59 -18.70 12.50
C THR A 28 -10.32 -19.03 13.97
N GLY A 29 -10.34 -20.34 14.32
CA GLY A 29 -10.12 -20.80 15.70
C GLY A 29 -11.17 -20.29 16.69
N GLY A 30 -12.38 -19.94 16.23
CA GLY A 30 -13.46 -19.39 17.06
C GLY A 30 -13.52 -17.86 17.07
N LEU A 31 -12.56 -17.16 16.41
CA LEU A 31 -12.70 -15.73 16.16
C LEU A 31 -13.77 -15.49 15.07
N LEU A 32 -14.32 -14.28 15.03
CA LEU A 32 -15.40 -13.87 14.13
C LEU A 32 -16.76 -14.58 14.36
N GLU A 33 -16.94 -15.27 15.47
CA GLU A 33 -18.25 -15.83 15.83
C GLU A 33 -19.28 -14.70 16.00
N GLU A 34 -20.54 -15.04 15.75
CA GLU A 34 -21.62 -14.10 16.00
C GLU A 34 -21.76 -13.82 17.50
N PRO A 35 -21.86 -12.54 17.91
CA PRO A 35 -21.98 -12.17 19.31
C PRO A 35 -23.29 -12.69 19.90
N LYS A 36 -23.24 -13.18 21.14
CA LYS A 36 -24.38 -13.87 21.78
C LYS A 36 -24.95 -13.11 22.96
N ASP A 37 -24.11 -12.41 23.69
CA ASP A 37 -24.45 -11.82 24.97
C ASP A 37 -24.35 -10.29 24.94
N GLU A 38 -25.14 -9.62 25.78
CA GLU A 38 -24.97 -8.19 26.05
C GLU A 38 -23.87 -7.98 27.09
N MET A 39 -23.17 -6.86 26.98
CA MET A 39 -22.15 -6.41 27.93
C MET A 39 -22.51 -5.03 28.48
N GLU A 40 -22.18 -4.78 29.73
CA GLU A 40 -22.27 -3.40 30.29
C GLU A 40 -21.36 -2.43 29.52
N LEU A 41 -21.80 -1.19 29.41
CA LEU A 41 -20.98 -0.13 28.83
C LEU A 41 -19.76 0.17 29.70
N LEU A 42 -18.60 0.19 29.08
CA LEU A 42 -17.33 0.54 29.73
C LEU A 42 -17.05 2.02 29.58
N SER A 43 -16.49 2.63 30.63
CA SER A 43 -15.97 4.00 30.52
C SER A 43 -14.82 4.08 29.53
N PRO A 44 -14.54 5.25 28.92
CA PRO A 44 -13.41 5.43 28.00
C PRO A 44 -12.07 4.95 28.58
N ASP A 45 -11.83 5.18 29.87
CA ASP A 45 -10.58 4.73 30.53
C ASP A 45 -10.54 3.21 30.72
N ALA A 46 -11.67 2.58 31.07
CA ALA A 46 -11.74 1.13 31.16
C ALA A 46 -11.54 0.45 29.80
N GLN A 47 -12.02 1.07 28.72
CA GLN A 47 -11.76 0.61 27.36
C GLN A 47 -10.28 0.76 26.98
N LYS A 48 -9.61 1.84 27.39
CA LYS A 48 -8.15 2.00 27.20
C LYS A 48 -7.39 0.90 27.90
N ASP A 49 -7.71 0.61 29.17
CA ASP A 49 -7.04 -0.43 29.93
C ASP A 49 -7.20 -1.79 29.26
N LEU A 50 -8.41 -2.12 28.81
CA LEU A 50 -8.66 -3.37 28.09
C LEU A 50 -7.89 -3.47 26.77
N LEU A 51 -7.83 -2.39 25.99
CA LEU A 51 -7.07 -2.35 24.73
C LEU A 51 -5.57 -2.55 24.96
N VAL A 52 -5.02 -1.96 26.03
CA VAL A 52 -3.62 -2.13 26.43
C VAL A 52 -3.37 -3.58 26.85
N ASP A 53 -4.22 -4.15 27.73
CA ASP A 53 -4.12 -5.53 28.19
C ASP A 53 -4.15 -6.52 27.01
N VAL A 54 -5.02 -6.28 26.01
CA VAL A 54 -5.12 -7.09 24.79
C VAL A 54 -3.88 -6.95 23.92
N GLY A 55 -3.37 -5.71 23.78
CA GLY A 55 -2.12 -5.45 23.06
C GLY A 55 -0.92 -6.17 23.70
N GLU A 56 -0.77 -6.06 25.03
CA GLU A 56 0.28 -6.76 25.77
C GLU A 56 0.14 -8.29 25.66
N GLU A 57 -1.07 -8.82 25.74
CA GLU A 57 -1.29 -10.26 25.58
C GLU A 57 -0.93 -10.73 24.16
N LEU A 58 -1.26 -9.95 23.14
CA LEU A 58 -0.90 -10.25 21.76
C LEU A 58 0.62 -10.30 21.57
N LEU A 59 1.33 -9.27 22.04
CA LEU A 59 2.79 -9.17 21.97
C LEU A 59 3.48 -10.26 22.77
N ASN A 60 3.02 -10.53 24.00
CA ASN A 60 3.58 -11.58 24.85
C ASN A 60 3.29 -13.01 24.35
N THR A 61 2.29 -13.20 23.49
CA THR A 61 2.02 -14.50 22.88
C THR A 61 2.99 -14.81 21.76
N PHE A 62 3.45 -13.78 21.04
CA PHE A 62 4.38 -13.92 19.94
C PHE A 62 5.82 -13.88 20.44
N ASN A 63 6.59 -14.96 20.17
CA ASN A 63 8.02 -15.00 20.44
C ASN A 63 8.80 -15.05 19.11
N PRO A 64 9.47 -13.97 18.69
CA PRO A 64 10.25 -13.94 17.45
C PRO A 64 11.34 -14.99 17.38
N GLU A 65 11.94 -15.34 18.53
CA GLU A 65 13.02 -16.34 18.60
C GLU A 65 12.56 -17.74 18.14
N ASP A 66 11.27 -18.06 18.30
CA ASP A 66 10.73 -19.33 17.83
C ASP A 66 10.75 -19.46 16.29
N GLN A 67 10.85 -18.33 15.57
CA GLN A 67 10.92 -18.30 14.10
C GLN A 67 12.37 -18.26 13.58
N ARG A 68 13.34 -18.10 14.45
CA ARG A 68 14.76 -17.91 14.09
C ARG A 68 15.26 -19.00 13.14
N ALA A 69 14.96 -20.26 13.44
CA ALA A 69 15.43 -21.39 12.64
C ALA A 69 14.93 -21.32 11.17
N ALA A 70 13.70 -20.86 10.95
CA ALA A 70 13.15 -20.69 9.60
C ALA A 70 13.79 -19.51 8.87
N VAL A 71 14.02 -18.40 9.58
CA VAL A 71 14.68 -17.21 9.02
C VAL A 71 16.12 -17.52 8.66
N GLU A 72 16.89 -18.12 9.57
CA GLU A 72 18.29 -18.50 9.34
C GLU A 72 18.41 -19.46 8.15
N LEU A 73 17.50 -20.41 8.00
CA LEU A 73 17.52 -21.35 6.88
C LEU A 73 17.15 -20.67 5.54
N ALA A 74 16.21 -19.74 5.58
CA ALA A 74 15.86 -18.95 4.39
C ALA A 74 17.02 -18.02 3.96
N ASP A 75 17.69 -17.38 4.93
CA ASP A 75 18.87 -16.56 4.69
C ASP A 75 20.04 -17.38 4.13
N GLU A 76 20.25 -18.60 4.65
CA GLU A 76 21.27 -19.52 4.13
C GLU A 76 21.00 -19.89 2.66
N LEU A 77 19.76 -20.22 2.31
CA LEU A 77 19.37 -20.49 0.95
C LEU A 77 19.59 -19.28 0.03
N TYR A 78 19.18 -18.09 0.49
CA TYR A 78 19.38 -16.83 -0.25
C TYR A 78 20.87 -16.48 -0.42
N TYR A 79 21.68 -16.76 0.61
CA TYR A 79 23.12 -16.54 0.54
C TYR A 79 23.78 -17.44 -0.49
N LYS A 80 23.43 -18.74 -0.53
CA LYS A 80 23.89 -19.69 -1.55
C LYS A 80 23.46 -19.25 -2.94
N TYR A 81 22.20 -18.86 -3.10
CA TYR A 81 21.69 -18.31 -4.35
C TYR A 81 22.54 -17.14 -4.88
N LYS A 82 22.93 -16.18 -4.01
CA LYS A 82 23.72 -15.02 -4.43
C LYS A 82 25.21 -15.29 -4.67
N ARG A 83 25.76 -16.28 -4.02
CA ARG A 83 27.21 -16.51 -3.99
C ARG A 83 27.67 -17.55 -4.99
N TYR A 84 26.81 -18.53 -5.28
CA TYR A 84 27.20 -19.66 -6.11
C TYR A 84 27.14 -19.29 -7.60
N ASP A 85 28.01 -19.95 -8.36
CA ASP A 85 28.14 -19.75 -9.80
C ASP A 85 26.98 -20.43 -10.54
N TRP A 86 26.21 -19.61 -11.25
CA TRP A 86 25.08 -20.01 -12.06
C TRP A 86 25.37 -19.98 -13.56
N ASP A 87 26.60 -19.58 -13.98
CA ASP A 87 26.93 -19.34 -15.39
C ASP A 87 26.58 -20.51 -16.29
N GLN A 88 26.83 -21.74 -15.82
CA GLN A 88 26.51 -22.94 -16.60
C GLN A 88 25.01 -23.19 -16.78
N ILE A 89 24.20 -22.69 -15.84
CA ILE A 89 22.73 -22.79 -15.92
C ILE A 89 22.18 -21.67 -16.80
N TYR A 90 22.74 -20.47 -16.72
CA TYR A 90 22.35 -19.35 -17.56
C TYR A 90 22.62 -19.63 -19.04
N GLU A 91 23.79 -20.23 -19.39
CA GLU A 91 24.09 -20.58 -20.77
C GLU A 91 23.11 -21.59 -21.38
N ASP A 92 22.56 -22.51 -20.57
CA ASP A 92 21.62 -23.55 -21.04
C ASP A 92 20.14 -23.08 -21.05
N PHE A 93 19.79 -22.02 -20.30
CA PHE A 93 18.40 -21.62 -20.02
C PHE A 93 18.17 -20.10 -20.00
N GLU A 94 19.02 -19.32 -20.68
CA GLU A 94 19.06 -17.85 -20.63
C GLU A 94 17.68 -17.20 -20.89
N GLU A 95 16.91 -17.67 -21.85
CA GLU A 95 15.56 -17.17 -22.19
C GLU A 95 14.47 -17.56 -21.17
N GLU A 96 14.63 -18.70 -20.48
CA GLU A 96 13.60 -19.21 -19.55
C GLU A 96 13.78 -18.70 -18.10
N PHE A 97 15.00 -18.31 -17.71
CA PHE A 97 15.33 -17.96 -16.34
C PHE A 97 15.25 -16.45 -16.02
N GLU A 98 15.51 -15.55 -16.97
CA GLU A 98 15.41 -14.10 -16.73
C GLU A 98 13.99 -13.68 -16.35
N ASP A 99 12.99 -14.29 -16.97
CA ASP A 99 11.57 -14.01 -16.68
C ASP A 99 11.10 -14.56 -15.33
N ILE A 100 11.68 -15.69 -14.88
CA ILE A 100 11.29 -16.38 -13.65
C ILE A 100 11.75 -15.63 -12.38
N TYR A 101 12.96 -15.07 -12.39
CA TYR A 101 13.64 -14.64 -11.15
C TYR A 101 13.31 -13.24 -10.64
N SER A 102 12.90 -12.33 -11.50
CA SER A 102 12.78 -10.92 -11.09
C SER A 102 11.42 -10.52 -10.49
N ARG A 103 10.36 -11.31 -10.73
CA ARG A 103 8.97 -10.91 -10.43
C ARG A 103 8.17 -11.86 -9.54
N GLU A 104 8.67 -13.05 -9.25
CA GLU A 104 7.81 -14.16 -8.83
C GLU A 104 7.39 -14.17 -7.36
N PHE A 105 8.22 -13.74 -6.44
CA PHE A 105 7.85 -13.79 -5.02
C PHE A 105 6.75 -12.77 -4.67
N GLU A 106 6.83 -11.56 -5.22
CA GLU A 106 5.77 -10.55 -5.06
C GLU A 106 4.50 -10.94 -5.83
N SER A 107 4.66 -11.53 -7.01
CA SER A 107 3.54 -11.93 -7.86
C SER A 107 2.74 -13.09 -7.27
N PHE A 108 3.39 -14.01 -6.57
CA PHE A 108 2.73 -15.15 -5.94
C PHE A 108 1.75 -14.72 -4.83
N PHE A 109 2.14 -13.79 -3.96
CA PHE A 109 1.25 -13.24 -2.93
C PHE A 109 0.15 -12.34 -3.50
N SER A 110 0.34 -11.81 -4.69
CA SER A 110 -0.67 -11.00 -5.39
C SER A 110 -1.61 -11.83 -6.27
N LEU A 111 -1.35 -13.14 -6.47
CA LEU A 111 -2.13 -14.01 -7.33
C LEU A 111 -3.64 -14.03 -7.01
N PRO A 112 -4.11 -14.12 -5.76
CA PRO A 112 -5.54 -14.04 -5.45
C PRO A 112 -6.17 -12.73 -5.95
N ARG A 113 -5.49 -11.60 -5.76
CA ARG A 113 -5.96 -10.29 -6.22
C ARG A 113 -5.99 -10.20 -7.74
N ARG A 114 -5.00 -10.76 -8.42
CA ARG A 114 -4.91 -10.75 -9.88
C ARG A 114 -5.97 -11.66 -10.51
N LEU A 115 -6.22 -12.85 -9.93
CA LEU A 115 -7.32 -13.73 -10.36
C LEU A 115 -8.69 -13.07 -10.17
N ALA A 116 -8.90 -12.40 -9.03
CA ALA A 116 -10.10 -11.61 -8.80
C ALA A 116 -10.23 -10.50 -9.86
N GLY A 117 -9.16 -9.75 -10.15
CA GLY A 117 -9.12 -8.73 -11.19
C GLY A 117 -9.47 -9.29 -12.58
N ALA A 118 -8.91 -10.43 -12.95
CA ALA A 118 -9.19 -11.05 -14.25
C ALA A 118 -10.67 -11.41 -14.45
N ILE A 119 -11.35 -11.87 -13.39
CA ILE A 119 -12.78 -12.18 -13.42
C ILE A 119 -13.62 -10.91 -13.49
N THR A 120 -13.19 -9.87 -12.78
CA THR A 120 -13.90 -8.59 -12.75
C THR A 120 -13.80 -7.84 -14.07
N ASP A 121 -12.76 -8.04 -14.85
CA ASP A 121 -12.48 -7.20 -16.01
C ASP A 121 -13.01 -7.75 -17.34
N LYS A 122 -13.55 -8.98 -17.36
CA LYS A 122 -13.98 -9.71 -18.59
C LYS A 122 -12.95 -9.63 -19.75
N GLN A 123 -11.79 -9.07 -19.49
CA GLN A 123 -10.67 -9.08 -20.41
C GLN A 123 -9.88 -10.36 -20.19
N SER A 124 -9.33 -10.89 -21.24
CA SER A 124 -8.38 -12.01 -21.19
C SER A 124 -7.40 -11.76 -20.05
N VAL A 125 -7.21 -12.78 -19.20
CA VAL A 125 -6.19 -12.80 -18.14
C VAL A 125 -4.95 -12.07 -18.63
N SER A 126 -4.50 -11.03 -17.92
CA SER A 126 -3.38 -10.21 -18.38
C SER A 126 -2.12 -11.06 -18.59
N LEU A 127 -1.19 -10.60 -19.44
CA LEU A 127 0.09 -11.27 -19.71
C LEU A 127 0.78 -11.70 -18.40
N GLU A 128 0.86 -10.78 -17.45
CA GLU A 128 1.48 -11.01 -16.15
C GLU A 128 0.84 -12.13 -15.32
N ASN A 129 -0.48 -12.28 -15.40
CA ASN A 129 -1.19 -13.36 -14.70
C ASN A 129 -0.95 -14.72 -15.39
N MET A 130 -0.78 -14.72 -16.71
CA MET A 130 -0.50 -15.92 -17.48
C MET A 130 0.95 -16.36 -17.37
N GLU A 131 1.90 -15.44 -17.23
CA GLU A 131 3.32 -15.77 -17.02
C GLU A 131 3.49 -16.60 -15.74
N ILE A 132 2.83 -16.22 -14.64
CA ILE A 132 2.84 -17.01 -13.41
C ILE A 132 2.24 -18.41 -13.63
N LEU A 133 1.11 -18.47 -14.32
CA LEU A 133 0.44 -19.74 -14.61
C LEU A 133 1.27 -20.60 -15.57
N LEU A 134 1.95 -19.99 -16.53
CA LEU A 134 2.88 -20.63 -17.45
C LEU A 134 4.08 -21.20 -16.72
N THR A 135 4.68 -20.42 -15.83
CA THR A 135 5.80 -20.85 -14.99
C THR A 135 5.41 -22.05 -14.15
N LEU A 136 4.26 -21.99 -13.47
CA LEU A 136 3.72 -23.10 -12.68
C LEU A 136 3.41 -24.37 -13.51
N SER A 137 3.20 -24.25 -14.80
CA SER A 137 2.92 -25.39 -15.70
C SER A 137 4.17 -26.07 -16.28
N LYS A 138 5.34 -25.39 -16.20
CA LYS A 138 6.61 -25.86 -16.81
C LYS A 138 7.59 -26.49 -15.80
N PHE A 139 7.18 -26.75 -14.57
CA PHE A 139 8.04 -27.30 -13.52
C PHE A 139 8.52 -28.73 -13.81
N GLY A 140 9.79 -28.97 -13.51
CA GLY A 140 10.41 -30.26 -13.70
C GLY A 140 11.91 -30.21 -13.41
N TYR A 141 12.34 -29.56 -12.30
CA TYR A 141 13.76 -29.36 -12.04
C TYR A 141 14.17 -29.72 -10.62
N VAL A 142 15.37 -30.31 -10.50
CA VAL A 142 16.09 -30.45 -9.25
C VAL A 142 17.36 -29.63 -9.32
N ILE A 143 17.48 -28.65 -8.43
CA ILE A 143 18.62 -27.76 -8.28
C ILE A 143 19.41 -28.23 -7.06
N GLU A 144 20.69 -28.50 -7.22
CA GLU A 144 21.58 -28.96 -6.15
C GLU A 144 22.77 -28.02 -6.04
N PHE A 145 23.00 -27.47 -4.84
CA PHE A 145 24.19 -26.67 -4.54
C PHE A 145 25.35 -27.58 -4.15
N ASP A 146 26.50 -27.40 -4.80
CA ASP A 146 27.76 -28.05 -4.43
C ASP A 146 28.64 -27.08 -3.62
N ASP A 147 28.65 -27.27 -2.28
CA ASP A 147 29.40 -26.43 -1.35
C ASP A 147 30.91 -26.50 -1.52
N LYS A 148 31.44 -27.49 -2.26
CA LYS A 148 32.90 -27.65 -2.49
C LYS A 148 33.41 -26.81 -3.65
N THR A 149 32.59 -26.69 -4.66
CA THR A 149 32.92 -25.97 -5.90
C THR A 149 32.23 -24.60 -5.97
N GLU A 150 31.35 -24.31 -5.03
CA GLU A 150 30.46 -23.13 -5.03
C GLU A 150 29.69 -23.00 -6.36
N SER A 151 29.24 -24.14 -6.90
CA SER A 151 28.53 -24.23 -8.16
C SER A 151 27.13 -24.81 -7.98
N VAL A 152 26.28 -24.63 -8.98
CA VAL A 152 24.90 -25.09 -9.01
C VAL A 152 24.77 -26.14 -10.12
N LYS A 153 24.08 -27.24 -9.80
CA LYS A 153 23.73 -28.26 -10.78
C LYS A 153 22.22 -28.34 -10.91
N MET A 154 21.72 -28.22 -12.12
CA MET A 154 20.31 -28.41 -12.45
C MET A 154 20.11 -29.74 -13.21
N THR A 155 19.00 -30.41 -12.89
CA THR A 155 18.64 -31.68 -13.54
C THR A 155 17.14 -31.66 -13.81
N GLU A 156 16.73 -31.85 -15.06
CA GLU A 156 15.33 -32.01 -15.44
C GLU A 156 14.72 -33.28 -14.86
N THR A 157 13.44 -33.21 -14.51
CA THR A 157 12.65 -34.33 -14.00
C THR A 157 11.26 -34.37 -14.65
N ASP A 158 10.62 -35.53 -14.63
CA ASP A 158 9.23 -35.68 -15.10
C ASP A 158 8.20 -35.21 -14.07
N ASP A 159 8.63 -34.81 -12.84
CA ASP A 159 7.76 -34.33 -11.78
C ASP A 159 7.41 -32.85 -12.00
N ALA A 160 6.15 -32.48 -11.90
CA ALA A 160 5.71 -31.08 -11.92
C ALA A 160 6.14 -30.38 -10.62
N SER A 161 7.45 -30.19 -10.42
CA SER A 161 8.01 -29.57 -9.21
C SER A 161 9.37 -28.94 -9.45
N ILE A 162 9.66 -27.86 -8.71
CA ILE A 162 11.03 -27.37 -8.53
C ILE A 162 11.48 -27.79 -7.14
N THR A 163 12.61 -28.49 -7.07
CA THR A 163 13.21 -28.95 -5.81
C THR A 163 14.63 -28.40 -5.70
N VAL A 164 14.88 -27.58 -4.69
CA VAL A 164 16.20 -27.05 -4.38
C VAL A 164 16.76 -27.81 -3.19
N LYS A 165 17.93 -28.44 -3.36
CA LYS A 165 18.64 -29.19 -2.31
C LYS A 165 19.93 -28.47 -1.96
N PHE A 166 20.16 -28.30 -0.68
CA PHE A 166 21.35 -27.64 -0.16
C PHE A 166 21.72 -28.22 1.21
N SER A 167 22.84 -27.80 1.75
CA SER A 167 23.22 -28.08 3.16
C SER A 167 23.35 -26.76 3.90
N ASP A 168 22.96 -26.76 5.17
CA ASP A 168 23.24 -25.61 6.04
C ASP A 168 24.73 -25.56 6.46
N ALA A 169 25.07 -24.59 7.27
CA ALA A 169 26.44 -24.38 7.77
C ALA A 169 26.98 -25.58 8.59
N ASP A 170 26.09 -26.35 9.24
CA ASP A 170 26.42 -27.54 10.03
C ASP A 170 26.46 -28.81 9.17
N GLY A 171 26.15 -28.73 7.89
CA GLY A 171 26.11 -29.85 6.94
C GLY A 171 24.81 -30.67 6.98
N THR A 172 23.77 -30.17 7.66
CA THR A 172 22.45 -30.78 7.63
C THR A 172 21.83 -30.60 6.23
N LYS A 173 21.25 -31.63 5.68
CA LYS A 173 20.60 -31.57 4.38
C LYS A 173 19.25 -30.87 4.48
N CYS A 174 19.05 -29.88 3.62
CA CYS A 174 17.87 -29.05 3.55
C CYS A 174 17.24 -29.15 2.16
N GLU A 175 15.93 -28.90 2.11
CA GLU A 175 15.14 -28.97 0.87
C GLU A 175 14.12 -27.84 0.84
N ALA A 176 14.14 -27.05 -0.24
CA ALA A 176 13.02 -26.20 -0.63
C ALA A 176 12.34 -26.84 -1.84
N LYS A 177 11.01 -26.99 -1.79
CA LYS A 177 10.25 -27.58 -2.90
C LYS A 177 8.96 -26.82 -3.15
N VAL A 178 8.67 -26.59 -4.45
CA VAL A 178 7.37 -26.09 -4.94
C VAL A 178 6.81 -27.13 -5.91
N TRP A 179 5.51 -27.45 -5.79
CA TRP A 179 4.88 -28.43 -6.69
C TRP A 179 3.38 -28.18 -6.84
N GLY A 180 2.83 -28.64 -7.97
CA GLY A 180 1.40 -28.59 -8.26
C GLY A 180 0.68 -29.90 -7.98
N GLU A 181 -0.57 -29.82 -7.52
CA GLU A 181 -1.46 -30.96 -7.27
C GLU A 181 -2.90 -30.65 -7.71
N GLY A 182 -3.76 -31.64 -7.65
CA GLY A 182 -5.20 -31.50 -7.86
C GLY A 182 -5.63 -31.60 -9.32
N LYS A 183 -6.73 -30.93 -9.66
CA LYS A 183 -7.22 -30.88 -11.04
C LYS A 183 -6.40 -29.88 -11.83
N GLU A 184 -6.36 -30.06 -13.13
CA GLU A 184 -5.80 -29.06 -14.04
C GLU A 184 -6.94 -28.21 -14.61
N ILE A 185 -6.76 -26.89 -14.61
CA ILE A 185 -7.63 -25.95 -15.32
C ILE A 185 -6.89 -25.53 -16.59
N GLU A 186 -7.57 -25.63 -17.72
CA GLU A 186 -7.03 -25.21 -19.01
C GLU A 186 -7.42 -23.76 -19.28
N GLY A 187 -6.41 -22.91 -19.42
CA GLY A 187 -6.56 -21.52 -19.84
C GLY A 187 -5.93 -21.29 -21.22
N SER A 188 -6.40 -20.30 -21.94
CA SER A 188 -5.75 -19.86 -23.17
C SER A 188 -5.52 -18.36 -23.11
N TYR A 189 -4.35 -17.95 -23.56
CA TYR A 189 -3.94 -16.57 -23.61
C TYR A 189 -3.50 -16.21 -25.03
N THR A 190 -4.00 -15.10 -25.54
CA THR A 190 -3.63 -14.59 -26.87
C THR A 190 -2.95 -13.23 -26.69
N TYR A 191 -1.71 -13.13 -27.12
CA TYR A 191 -0.93 -11.90 -27.09
C TYR A 191 -0.47 -11.52 -28.49
N GLU A 192 -0.11 -10.26 -28.67
CA GLU A 192 0.50 -9.78 -29.89
C GLU A 192 2.01 -10.01 -29.78
N ASP A 193 2.52 -10.88 -30.66
CA ASP A 193 3.94 -11.18 -30.75
C ASP A 193 4.63 -10.13 -31.62
N GLY A 194 5.86 -9.76 -31.29
CA GLY A 194 6.60 -8.79 -32.05
C GLY A 194 7.95 -8.44 -31.42
N HIS A 195 8.67 -7.59 -32.09
CA HIS A 195 10.00 -7.17 -31.66
C HIS A 195 10.17 -5.66 -31.86
N TRP A 196 11.11 -5.08 -31.13
CA TRP A 196 11.48 -3.69 -31.27
C TRP A 196 12.59 -3.55 -32.31
N GLU A 197 12.38 -2.71 -33.34
CA GLU A 197 13.42 -2.26 -34.25
C GLU A 197 13.87 -0.86 -33.87
N TYR A 198 15.15 -0.71 -33.62
CA TYR A 198 15.76 0.58 -33.25
C TYR A 198 16.55 1.12 -34.44
N PRO A 199 16.36 2.38 -34.86
CA PRO A 199 17.16 2.98 -35.91
C PRO A 199 18.60 3.19 -35.46
N GLU A 200 19.53 3.15 -36.42
CA GLU A 200 20.88 3.61 -36.17
C GLU A 200 20.99 5.09 -36.53
N VAL A 201 21.58 5.90 -35.63
CA VAL A 201 21.84 7.32 -35.82
C VAL A 201 23.33 7.61 -35.71
N TRP A 202 23.79 8.59 -36.49
CA TRP A 202 25.19 9.00 -36.44
C TRP A 202 25.42 9.88 -35.22
N ASP A 203 26.25 9.42 -34.29
CA ASP A 203 26.68 10.20 -33.15
C ASP A 203 27.91 11.07 -33.51
N GLU A 204 27.70 12.39 -33.57
CA GLU A 204 28.76 13.34 -33.92
C GLU A 204 29.88 13.41 -32.87
N TYR A 205 29.58 13.06 -31.61
CA TYR A 205 30.54 13.11 -30.50
C TYR A 205 31.49 11.92 -30.55
N TRP A 206 30.96 10.71 -30.79
CA TRP A 206 31.77 9.50 -30.88
C TRP A 206 32.26 9.21 -32.30
N GLY A 207 31.66 9.81 -33.32
CA GLY A 207 32.01 9.63 -34.73
C GLY A 207 31.69 8.21 -35.26
N GLU A 208 30.63 7.60 -34.74
CA GLU A 208 30.16 6.26 -35.12
C GLU A 208 28.64 6.18 -35.18
N TRP A 209 28.12 5.11 -35.81
CA TRP A 209 26.70 4.80 -35.78
C TRP A 209 26.35 4.14 -34.44
N VAL A 210 25.36 4.68 -33.74
CA VAL A 210 24.84 4.15 -32.47
C VAL A 210 23.37 3.81 -32.59
N THR A 211 22.92 2.81 -31.85
CA THR A 211 21.50 2.46 -31.79
C THR A 211 20.73 3.55 -31.03
N ASP A 212 19.70 4.09 -31.68
CA ASP A 212 18.80 5.07 -31.06
C ASP A 212 17.72 4.35 -30.28
N TRP A 213 17.94 4.15 -28.99
CA TRP A 213 17.03 3.48 -28.08
C TRP A 213 15.75 4.28 -27.78
N GLU A 214 15.74 5.59 -28.06
CA GLU A 214 14.59 6.46 -27.80
C GLU A 214 13.55 6.40 -28.94
N ASN A 215 13.97 6.12 -30.16
CA ASN A 215 13.12 6.08 -31.35
C ASN A 215 12.84 4.66 -31.86
N GLY A 216 12.78 3.70 -30.96
CA GLY A 216 12.40 2.32 -31.30
C GLY A 216 10.98 2.23 -31.84
N LYS A 217 10.77 1.34 -32.81
CA LYS A 217 9.46 1.01 -33.36
C LYS A 217 9.11 -0.44 -33.11
N TYR A 218 7.96 -0.67 -32.47
CA TYR A 218 7.46 -2.04 -32.30
C TYR A 218 6.90 -2.57 -33.61
N ILE A 219 7.39 -3.72 -34.06
CA ILE A 219 6.93 -4.45 -35.25
C ILE A 219 6.15 -5.67 -34.79
N SER A 220 4.86 -5.69 -35.08
CA SER A 220 3.99 -6.82 -34.75
C SER A 220 4.22 -7.99 -35.71
N ASP A 221 4.52 -9.18 -35.15
CA ASP A 221 4.64 -10.44 -35.88
C ASP A 221 3.31 -11.21 -35.94
N GLY A 222 2.28 -10.64 -35.33
CA GLY A 222 0.92 -11.16 -35.30
C GLY A 222 0.51 -11.68 -33.93
N LYS A 223 -0.66 -12.29 -33.84
CA LYS A 223 -1.19 -12.81 -32.57
C LYS A 223 -0.82 -14.27 -32.37
N ARG A 224 -0.25 -14.57 -31.19
CA ARG A 224 -0.01 -15.95 -30.73
C ARG A 224 -0.96 -16.31 -29.61
N THR A 225 -1.42 -17.59 -29.59
CA THR A 225 -2.24 -18.12 -28.50
C THR A 225 -1.48 -19.24 -27.80
N ILE A 226 -1.25 -19.08 -26.52
CA ILE A 226 -0.67 -20.10 -25.65
C ILE A 226 -1.80 -20.76 -24.87
N ARG A 227 -1.77 -22.08 -24.76
CA ARG A 227 -2.68 -22.87 -23.91
C ARG A 227 -1.88 -23.47 -22.77
N VAL A 228 -2.39 -23.29 -21.56
CA VAL A 228 -1.75 -23.79 -20.34
C VAL A 228 -2.72 -24.61 -19.52
N LYS A 229 -2.20 -25.61 -18.86
CA LYS A 229 -2.91 -26.38 -17.83
C LYS A 229 -2.25 -26.11 -16.50
N VAL A 230 -3.03 -25.60 -15.56
CA VAL A 230 -2.53 -25.20 -14.26
C VAL A 230 -3.18 -26.04 -13.17
N PRO A 231 -2.40 -26.59 -12.23
CA PRO A 231 -2.94 -27.33 -11.11
C PRO A 231 -3.78 -26.42 -10.20
N THR A 232 -4.87 -26.95 -9.65
CA THR A 232 -5.72 -26.21 -8.72
C THR A 232 -5.15 -26.10 -7.32
N THR A 233 -4.04 -26.75 -7.03
CA THR A 233 -3.35 -26.66 -5.75
C THR A 233 -1.85 -26.51 -5.99
N ILE A 234 -1.26 -25.51 -5.35
CA ILE A 234 0.18 -25.27 -5.34
C ILE A 234 0.65 -25.40 -3.90
N LYS A 235 1.72 -26.14 -3.71
CA LYS A 235 2.33 -26.34 -2.39
C LYS A 235 3.80 -25.97 -2.41
N MET A 236 4.28 -25.47 -1.28
CA MET A 236 5.69 -25.20 -1.04
C MET A 236 6.09 -25.67 0.36
N HIS A 237 7.32 -26.09 0.51
CA HIS A 237 7.94 -26.25 1.82
C HIS A 237 9.41 -25.88 1.81
N LEU A 238 9.90 -25.45 2.99
CA LEU A 238 11.32 -25.37 3.32
C LEU A 238 11.58 -26.28 4.52
N LYS A 239 12.44 -27.29 4.33
CA LYS A 239 12.76 -28.31 5.33
C LYS A 239 14.20 -28.23 5.78
N HIS A 240 14.38 -28.44 7.07
CA HIS A 240 15.65 -28.70 7.72
C HIS A 240 15.69 -30.18 8.14
N GLY A 241 16.49 -30.98 7.48
CA GLY A 241 16.40 -32.44 7.62
C GLY A 241 15.01 -32.97 7.22
N ASN A 242 14.32 -33.55 8.17
CA ASN A 242 12.96 -34.08 7.96
C ASN A 242 11.84 -33.15 8.44
N GLU A 243 12.19 -32.04 9.09
CA GLU A 243 11.24 -31.09 9.66
C GLU A 243 10.93 -29.96 8.68
N ALA A 244 9.64 -29.70 8.43
CA ALA A 244 9.21 -28.56 7.65
C ALA A 244 9.14 -27.31 8.54
N LEU A 245 10.03 -26.35 8.31
CA LEU A 245 10.04 -25.07 9.02
C LEU A 245 9.09 -24.07 8.39
N ILE A 246 8.95 -24.13 7.04
CA ILE A 246 7.97 -23.32 6.30
C ILE A 246 7.14 -24.29 5.47
N SER A 247 5.83 -24.10 5.44
CA SER A 247 4.93 -24.77 4.53
C SER A 247 3.88 -23.79 4.00
N PHE A 248 3.55 -23.94 2.74
CA PHE A 248 2.58 -23.12 2.05
C PHE A 248 1.67 -24.01 1.20
N THR A 249 0.38 -23.67 1.18
CA THR A 249 -0.61 -24.29 0.31
C THR A 249 -1.52 -23.21 -0.24
N PHE A 250 -1.63 -23.15 -1.54
CA PHE A 250 -2.57 -22.31 -2.25
C PHE A 250 -3.52 -23.19 -3.05
N ASN A 251 -4.81 -23.00 -2.88
CA ASN A 251 -5.84 -23.65 -3.68
C ASN A 251 -6.64 -22.60 -4.42
N TRP A 252 -7.06 -22.93 -5.63
CA TRP A 252 -7.95 -22.08 -6.39
C TRP A 252 -8.96 -22.90 -7.17
N ASP A 253 -10.16 -22.35 -7.33
CA ASP A 253 -11.26 -22.89 -8.13
C ASP A 253 -11.92 -21.73 -8.86
N SER A 254 -11.88 -21.77 -10.19
CA SER A 254 -12.38 -20.70 -11.03
C SER A 254 -12.81 -21.24 -12.36
N ASN A 255 -13.86 -20.66 -12.94
CA ASN A 255 -14.16 -20.88 -14.36
C ASN A 255 -13.61 -19.76 -15.25
N LEU A 256 -12.87 -18.80 -14.67
CA LEU A 256 -12.26 -17.65 -15.35
C LEU A 256 -13.25 -16.66 -15.98
N GLU A 257 -14.56 -16.89 -15.85
CA GLU A 257 -15.61 -16.05 -16.43
C GLU A 257 -16.54 -15.46 -15.37
N ASP A 258 -16.99 -16.27 -14.42
CA ASP A 258 -18.05 -15.90 -13.48
C ASP A 258 -17.60 -15.86 -12.03
N TYR A 259 -16.60 -16.68 -11.65
CA TYR A 259 -16.15 -16.76 -10.26
C TYR A 259 -14.70 -17.19 -10.10
N ALA A 260 -14.09 -16.78 -9.00
CA ALA A 260 -12.86 -17.33 -8.45
C ALA A 260 -12.97 -17.50 -6.94
N ASN A 261 -12.64 -18.70 -6.48
CA ASN A 261 -12.46 -19.00 -5.07
C ASN A 261 -11.01 -19.36 -4.84
N THR A 262 -10.38 -18.74 -3.87
CA THR A 262 -9.00 -19.04 -3.50
C THR A 262 -8.90 -19.34 -2.02
N SER A 263 -7.93 -20.18 -1.64
CA SER A 263 -7.53 -20.31 -0.24
C SER A 263 -6.04 -20.44 -0.13
N MET A 264 -5.46 -19.78 0.85
CA MET A 264 -4.03 -19.77 1.14
C MET A 264 -3.79 -20.15 2.59
N ASN A 265 -2.81 -21.02 2.82
CA ASN A 265 -2.33 -21.37 4.16
C ASN A 265 -0.80 -21.26 4.14
N LEU A 266 -0.25 -20.40 4.97
CA LEU A 266 1.17 -20.28 5.22
C LEU A 266 1.44 -20.65 6.67
N GLN A 267 2.39 -21.53 6.89
CA GLN A 267 2.89 -21.85 8.23
C GLN A 267 4.40 -21.66 8.26
N VAL A 268 4.87 -20.89 9.24
CA VAL A 268 6.28 -20.71 9.56
C VAL A 268 6.46 -21.14 11.01
N ILE A 269 6.92 -22.36 11.20
CA ILE A 269 7.02 -23.02 12.53
C ILE A 269 5.69 -22.92 13.31
N ASN A 270 5.59 -22.01 14.27
CA ASN A 270 4.39 -21.80 15.09
C ASN A 270 3.43 -20.74 14.52
N LEU A 271 3.88 -19.90 13.59
CA LEU A 271 3.03 -18.92 12.93
C LEU A 271 2.19 -19.59 11.86
N LYS A 272 0.90 -19.33 11.86
CA LYS A 272 -0.03 -19.79 10.83
C LYS A 272 -0.82 -18.59 10.32
N PHE A 273 -0.81 -18.42 9.03
CA PHE A 273 -1.67 -17.49 8.32
C PHE A 273 -2.59 -18.30 7.40
N ALA A 274 -3.88 -18.00 7.42
CA ALA A 274 -4.85 -18.61 6.53
C ALA A 274 -5.73 -17.51 5.92
N GLU A 275 -6.02 -17.65 4.62
CA GLU A 275 -6.90 -16.76 3.87
C GLU A 275 -7.83 -17.57 3.00
N GLU A 276 -9.07 -17.14 2.88
CA GLU A 276 -10.05 -17.63 1.93
C GLU A 276 -10.72 -16.46 1.24
N THR A 277 -10.74 -16.46 -0.09
CA THR A 277 -11.34 -15.41 -0.92
C THR A 277 -12.35 -16.03 -1.87
N LYS A 278 -13.50 -15.39 -2.03
CA LYS A 278 -14.54 -15.77 -2.99
C LYS A 278 -15.01 -14.55 -3.74
N VAL A 279 -14.91 -14.58 -5.03
CA VAL A 279 -15.31 -13.50 -5.93
C VAL A 279 -16.24 -14.05 -6.99
N SER A 280 -17.33 -13.35 -7.26
CA SER A 280 -18.20 -13.59 -8.39
C SER A 280 -18.44 -12.27 -9.14
N THR A 281 -19.21 -12.31 -10.20
CA THR A 281 -19.57 -11.10 -10.97
C THR A 281 -20.40 -10.08 -10.17
N THR A 282 -20.94 -10.44 -9.01
CA THR A 282 -21.85 -9.57 -8.24
C THR A 282 -21.56 -9.54 -6.74
N THR A 283 -20.76 -10.46 -6.24
CA THR A 283 -20.45 -10.57 -4.81
C THR A 283 -19.01 -10.87 -4.60
N ALA A 284 -18.46 -10.33 -3.57
CA ALA A 284 -17.10 -10.61 -3.22
C ALA A 284 -16.93 -10.80 -1.70
N SER A 285 -16.03 -11.73 -1.23
CA SER A 285 -15.82 -12.11 0.18
C SER A 285 -14.40 -12.59 0.52
N ALA A 286 -13.74 -12.11 1.62
CA ALA A 286 -12.50 -12.64 2.16
C ALA A 286 -12.58 -12.86 3.67
N VAL A 287 -11.87 -13.86 4.11
CA VAL A 287 -11.61 -14.09 5.52
C VAL A 287 -10.13 -14.40 5.65
N CYS A 288 -9.45 -13.74 6.57
CA CYS A 288 -8.09 -14.11 6.93
C CYS A 288 -7.96 -14.33 8.44
N SER A 289 -7.01 -15.15 8.82
CA SER A 289 -6.69 -15.40 10.22
C SER A 289 -5.19 -15.58 10.44
N PHE A 290 -4.76 -15.15 11.61
CA PHE A 290 -3.41 -15.27 12.08
C PHE A 290 -3.41 -15.95 13.44
N SER A 291 -2.61 -16.99 13.61
CA SER A 291 -2.51 -17.75 14.86
C SER A 291 -1.06 -18.11 15.20
N TYR A 292 -0.81 -18.33 16.48
CA TYR A 292 0.47 -18.78 17.00
C TYR A 292 0.28 -20.09 17.74
N GLY A 293 0.91 -21.16 17.25
CA GLY A 293 0.56 -22.52 17.66
C GLY A 293 -0.91 -22.81 17.35
N ASP A 294 -1.65 -23.17 18.38
CA ASP A 294 -3.10 -23.40 18.27
C ASP A 294 -3.95 -22.24 18.81
N LYS A 295 -3.31 -21.12 19.21
CA LYS A 295 -3.99 -19.93 19.70
C LYS A 295 -4.29 -18.98 18.55
N PRO A 296 -5.56 -18.72 18.21
CA PRO A 296 -5.92 -17.69 17.25
C PRO A 296 -5.63 -16.32 17.85
N LEU A 297 -4.98 -15.45 17.08
CA LEU A 297 -4.58 -14.11 17.53
C LEU A 297 -5.45 -13.02 16.91
N VAL A 298 -5.58 -13.05 15.60
CA VAL A 298 -6.33 -12.07 14.84
C VAL A 298 -7.08 -12.76 13.72
N ALA A 299 -8.31 -12.37 13.50
CA ALA A 299 -9.04 -12.72 12.30
C ALA A 299 -9.74 -11.48 11.72
N ALA A 300 -9.82 -11.41 10.41
CA ALA A 300 -10.54 -10.36 9.73
C ALA A 300 -11.43 -10.95 8.64
N ALA A 301 -12.56 -10.31 8.43
CA ALA A 301 -13.51 -10.65 7.39
C ALA A 301 -14.03 -9.38 6.71
N ALA A 302 -14.28 -9.47 5.41
CA ALA A 302 -14.90 -8.39 4.65
C ALA A 302 -15.98 -8.95 3.71
N ASN A 303 -17.03 -8.19 3.45
CA ASN A 303 -18.19 -8.59 2.66
C ASN A 303 -18.70 -7.47 1.76
N LEU A 304 -18.72 -7.73 0.47
CA LEU A 304 -19.36 -6.90 -0.55
C LEU A 304 -20.52 -7.69 -1.16
N PRO A 305 -21.71 -7.65 -0.54
CA PRO A 305 -22.85 -8.49 -0.94
C PRO A 305 -23.44 -8.10 -2.29
N LYS A 306 -23.12 -6.91 -2.78
CA LYS A 306 -23.53 -6.45 -4.09
C LYS A 306 -22.57 -5.39 -4.61
N TYR A 307 -22.00 -5.64 -5.78
CA TYR A 307 -21.26 -4.64 -6.55
C TYR A 307 -21.52 -4.84 -8.04
N GLU A 308 -21.47 -3.78 -8.81
CA GLU A 308 -21.42 -3.82 -10.26
C GLU A 308 -19.96 -3.79 -10.72
N LEU A 309 -19.62 -4.76 -11.56
CA LEU A 309 -18.32 -4.73 -12.23
C LEU A 309 -18.29 -3.59 -13.23
N ILE A 310 -17.28 -2.77 -13.10
CA ILE A 310 -16.94 -1.78 -14.12
C ILE A 310 -16.12 -2.52 -15.16
N SER A 311 -16.68 -2.75 -16.35
CA SER A 311 -15.85 -3.12 -17.48
C SER A 311 -14.89 -1.97 -17.78
N TRP A 312 -13.61 -2.19 -17.58
CA TRP A 312 -12.57 -1.31 -18.07
C TRP A 312 -12.55 -1.42 -19.59
N GLU A 313 -13.19 -0.47 -20.28
CA GLU A 313 -12.93 -0.29 -21.69
C GLU A 313 -11.57 0.41 -21.83
N GLY A 314 -10.59 -0.42 -22.13
CA GLY A 314 -9.35 -0.05 -22.77
C GLY A 314 -8.39 0.82 -21.95
N GLY A 315 -7.24 0.28 -21.64
CA GLY A 315 -6.05 1.11 -21.53
C GLY A 315 -5.88 1.84 -22.87
N LYS A 316 -6.22 3.10 -22.93
CA LYS A 316 -5.67 3.97 -23.96
C LYS A 316 -4.18 4.12 -23.63
N ASP A 317 -3.33 3.90 -24.61
CA ASP A 317 -1.94 4.33 -24.52
C ASP A 317 -1.94 5.80 -24.08
N ILE A 318 -1.39 6.07 -22.91
CA ILE A 318 -1.27 7.41 -22.36
C ILE A 318 -0.14 8.07 -23.16
N THR A 319 -0.48 9.02 -24.02
CA THR A 319 0.52 9.86 -24.69
C THR A 319 1.09 10.88 -23.70
N GLU A 320 2.33 11.33 -23.91
CA GLU A 320 2.99 12.33 -23.04
C GLU A 320 2.18 13.63 -22.84
N GLU A 321 1.30 14.00 -23.78
CA GLU A 321 0.39 15.15 -23.65
C GLU A 321 -0.78 14.91 -22.67
N GLU A 322 -1.13 13.65 -22.37
CA GLU A 322 -2.19 13.28 -21.42
C GLU A 322 -1.66 13.15 -19.98
N GLY A 323 -0.35 13.20 -19.76
CA GLY A 323 0.28 12.98 -18.46
C GLY A 323 -0.01 14.05 -17.40
N GLU A 324 -0.39 15.27 -17.79
CA GLU A 324 -0.78 16.31 -16.83
C GLU A 324 -2.21 16.12 -16.28
N ASN A 325 -3.10 15.48 -17.04
CA ASN A 325 -4.47 15.14 -16.60
C ASN A 325 -4.57 13.78 -15.87
N TRP A 326 -3.47 13.07 -15.75
CA TRP A 326 -3.44 11.70 -15.20
C TRP A 326 -3.91 11.62 -13.74
N LEU A 327 -3.63 12.63 -12.92
CA LEU A 327 -4.06 12.68 -11.52
C LEU A 327 -5.57 12.91 -11.40
N GLU A 328 -6.16 13.79 -12.21
CA GLU A 328 -7.61 14.06 -12.22
C GLU A 328 -8.39 12.83 -12.72
N GLU A 329 -7.92 12.17 -13.79
CA GLU A 329 -8.55 10.97 -14.34
C GLU A 329 -8.41 9.75 -13.38
N TYR A 330 -7.35 9.71 -12.56
CA TYR A 330 -7.14 8.69 -11.54
C TYR A 330 -8.10 8.86 -10.37
N ASP A 331 -8.35 10.06 -9.90
CA ASP A 331 -9.30 10.37 -8.83
C ASP A 331 -10.75 10.09 -9.26
N ASP A 332 -11.14 10.48 -10.46
CA ASP A 332 -12.44 10.17 -11.07
C ASP A 332 -12.69 8.67 -11.20
N LYS A 333 -11.64 7.91 -11.46
CA LYS A 333 -11.67 6.47 -11.64
C LYS A 333 -11.91 5.71 -10.32
N TYR A 334 -11.25 6.12 -9.23
CA TYR A 334 -11.48 5.55 -7.90
C TYR A 334 -12.86 5.91 -7.35
N ALA A 335 -13.32 7.11 -7.57
CA ALA A 335 -14.65 7.54 -7.19
C ALA A 335 -15.74 6.79 -7.97
N SER A 336 -15.52 6.52 -9.27
CA SER A 336 -16.45 5.69 -10.06
C SER A 336 -16.51 4.24 -9.56
N LEU A 337 -15.39 3.71 -9.01
CA LEU A 337 -15.33 2.39 -8.39
C LEU A 337 -16.17 2.32 -7.11
N LEU A 338 -16.01 3.29 -6.22
CA LEU A 338 -16.77 3.38 -4.97
C LEU A 338 -18.26 3.60 -5.25
N GLY A 339 -18.61 4.40 -6.26
CA GLY A 339 -20.01 4.66 -6.65
C GLY A 339 -20.76 3.43 -7.18
N LYS A 340 -20.06 2.35 -7.52
CA LYS A 340 -20.67 1.08 -7.95
C LYS A 340 -20.63 -0.01 -6.87
N VAL A 341 -19.96 0.25 -5.76
CA VAL A 341 -20.04 -0.56 -4.56
C VAL A 341 -21.28 -0.13 -3.78
N GLY A 342 -22.22 -1.04 -3.58
CA GLY A 342 -23.36 -0.80 -2.71
C GLY A 342 -22.96 -0.74 -1.24
N ALA A 343 -23.62 -1.51 -0.38
CA ALA A 343 -23.17 -1.68 1.01
C ALA A 343 -21.96 -2.61 1.08
N GLY A 344 -21.04 -2.33 2.00
CA GLY A 344 -19.90 -3.20 2.32
C GLY A 344 -19.64 -3.22 3.81
N GLU A 345 -19.22 -4.36 4.35
CA GLU A 345 -18.89 -4.53 5.78
C GLU A 345 -17.53 -5.20 5.94
N ALA A 346 -16.78 -4.76 6.92
CA ALA A 346 -15.57 -5.41 7.39
C ALA A 346 -15.62 -5.62 8.91
N LYS A 347 -15.05 -6.73 9.38
CA LYS A 347 -14.94 -7.09 10.79
C LYS A 347 -13.52 -7.55 11.09
N VAL A 348 -12.97 -7.08 12.20
CA VAL A 348 -11.69 -7.56 12.75
C VAL A 348 -11.95 -8.06 14.16
N ASP A 349 -11.39 -9.21 14.50
CA ASP A 349 -11.46 -9.80 15.83
C ASP A 349 -10.03 -10.07 16.34
N ILE A 350 -9.69 -9.52 17.49
CA ILE A 350 -8.39 -9.64 18.13
C ILE A 350 -8.55 -10.44 19.42
N LEU A 351 -7.98 -11.63 19.47
CA LEU A 351 -7.99 -12.55 20.62
C LEU A 351 -9.39 -12.94 21.13
N GLY A 352 -10.46 -12.70 20.35
CA GLY A 352 -11.84 -12.84 20.84
C GLY A 352 -12.25 -11.78 21.86
N LYS A 353 -11.38 -10.78 22.13
CA LYS A 353 -11.58 -9.77 23.16
C LYS A 353 -11.94 -8.40 22.61
N VAL A 354 -11.42 -8.04 21.44
CA VAL A 354 -11.71 -6.77 20.77
C VAL A 354 -12.26 -7.06 19.39
N GLN A 355 -13.45 -6.59 19.09
CA GLN A 355 -14.04 -6.66 17.76
C GLN A 355 -14.28 -5.25 17.22
N ILE A 356 -13.83 -5.03 16.00
CA ILE A 356 -14.05 -3.80 15.24
C ILE A 356 -14.91 -4.14 14.04
N LYS A 357 -16.05 -3.48 13.88
CA LYS A 357 -16.92 -3.59 12.72
C LYS A 357 -17.01 -2.24 12.03
N GLY A 358 -16.83 -2.23 10.72
CA GLY A 358 -16.92 -1.00 9.95
C GLY A 358 -17.41 -1.28 8.54
N GLY A 359 -17.84 -0.24 7.86
CA GLY A 359 -18.27 -0.40 6.49
C GLY A 359 -18.90 0.85 5.90
N VAL A 360 -19.40 0.66 4.70
CA VAL A 360 -20.15 1.65 3.92
C VAL A 360 -21.59 1.16 3.76
N THR A 361 -22.56 1.99 4.10
CA THR A 361 -23.98 1.64 4.02
C THR A 361 -24.53 1.79 2.59
N ASP A 362 -23.99 2.72 1.81
CA ASP A 362 -24.35 3.00 0.42
C ASP A 362 -23.19 3.75 -0.26
N GLY A 363 -22.39 3.03 -1.03
CA GLY A 363 -21.19 3.60 -1.70
C GLY A 363 -21.55 4.61 -2.79
N ALA A 364 -22.62 4.36 -3.56
CA ALA A 364 -23.06 5.28 -4.61
C ALA A 364 -23.51 6.62 -4.01
N ALA A 365 -24.31 6.57 -2.96
CA ALA A 365 -24.77 7.78 -2.29
C ALA A 365 -23.64 8.53 -1.57
N LEU A 366 -22.62 7.82 -1.08
CA LEU A 366 -21.42 8.45 -0.51
C LEU A 366 -20.64 9.24 -1.56
N VAL A 367 -20.42 8.65 -2.73
CA VAL A 367 -19.72 9.28 -3.86
C VAL A 367 -20.49 10.49 -4.38
N ASP A 368 -21.81 10.36 -4.59
CA ASP A 368 -22.63 11.48 -5.02
C ASP A 368 -22.60 12.64 -4.01
N ALA A 369 -22.61 12.32 -2.71
CA ALA A 369 -22.53 13.33 -1.66
C ALA A 369 -21.15 14.02 -1.65
N TYR A 370 -20.07 13.27 -1.87
CA TYR A 370 -18.72 13.82 -1.95
C TYR A 370 -18.59 14.79 -3.13
N TYR A 371 -18.97 14.40 -4.34
CA TYR A 371 -18.87 15.28 -5.52
C TYR A 371 -19.75 16.53 -5.39
N ASN A 372 -21.00 16.38 -4.90
CA ASN A 372 -21.85 17.54 -4.67
C ASN A 372 -21.26 18.51 -3.63
N TRP A 373 -20.53 17.99 -2.65
CA TRP A 373 -19.84 18.80 -1.65
C TRP A 373 -18.60 19.46 -2.25
N GLU A 374 -17.82 18.72 -3.05
CA GLU A 374 -16.62 19.19 -3.72
C GLU A 374 -16.94 20.31 -4.71
N ASP A 375 -17.89 20.09 -5.61
CA ASP A 375 -18.40 21.12 -6.57
C ASP A 375 -18.82 22.40 -5.86
N LYS A 376 -19.41 22.27 -4.68
CA LYS A 376 -19.94 23.40 -3.92
C LYS A 376 -18.84 24.21 -3.22
N TYR A 377 -17.77 23.58 -2.76
CA TYR A 377 -16.80 24.19 -1.86
C TYR A 377 -15.37 24.22 -2.39
N ASN A 378 -15.03 23.37 -3.34
CA ASN A 378 -13.68 23.25 -3.91
C ASN A 378 -13.54 23.92 -5.29
N ASP A 379 -14.65 24.31 -5.92
CA ASP A 379 -14.61 25.12 -7.14
C ASP A 379 -14.17 26.54 -6.78
N TYR A 380 -12.89 26.84 -7.00
CA TYR A 380 -12.30 28.14 -6.71
C TYR A 380 -11.22 28.50 -7.72
N ASN A 381 -11.13 29.80 -8.03
CA ASN A 381 -10.01 30.34 -8.76
C ASN A 381 -8.87 30.64 -7.77
N TRP A 382 -7.69 30.07 -7.99
CA TRP A 382 -6.48 30.30 -7.21
C TRP A 382 -6.17 31.80 -7.05
N GLU A 383 -6.37 32.59 -8.09
CA GLU A 383 -6.09 34.03 -8.13
C GLU A 383 -6.95 34.84 -7.13
N ASP A 384 -8.17 34.38 -6.80
CA ASP A 384 -9.07 35.09 -5.87
C ASP A 384 -8.52 35.18 -4.45
N TYR A 385 -7.62 34.29 -4.09
CA TYR A 385 -7.00 34.22 -2.74
C TYR A 385 -5.57 34.72 -2.72
N ASN A 386 -5.04 35.22 -3.83
CA ASN A 386 -3.73 35.85 -3.86
C ASN A 386 -3.80 37.21 -3.17
N ARG A 387 -2.83 37.46 -2.34
CA ARG A 387 -2.63 38.72 -1.61
C ARG A 387 -1.25 39.23 -1.97
N THR A 388 -1.15 40.53 -2.26
CA THR A 388 0.14 41.17 -2.55
C THR A 388 0.58 42.01 -1.38
N PHE A 389 1.88 42.19 -1.24
CA PHE A 389 2.53 43.06 -0.29
C PHE A 389 3.75 43.71 -0.92
N THR A 390 4.20 44.84 -0.39
CA THR A 390 5.42 45.50 -0.82
C THR A 390 6.49 45.39 0.26
N TYR A 391 7.73 45.31 -0.13
CA TYR A 391 8.90 45.35 0.76
C TYR A 391 10.05 46.08 0.06
N THR A 392 11.06 46.46 0.80
CA THR A 392 12.22 47.18 0.26
C THR A 392 13.42 46.24 0.19
N TRP A 393 13.95 46.06 -1.00
CA TRP A 393 15.24 45.42 -1.23
C TRP A 393 16.33 46.46 -1.09
N VAL A 394 17.26 46.27 -0.16
CA VAL A 394 18.39 47.14 0.08
C VAL A 394 19.65 46.42 -0.35
N HIS A 395 20.34 46.97 -1.30
CA HIS A 395 21.58 46.39 -1.82
C HIS A 395 22.61 47.47 -2.15
N GLU A 396 23.86 47.06 -2.29
CA GLU A 396 24.92 47.96 -2.76
C GLU A 396 25.04 47.85 -4.28
N SER A 397 24.95 49.00 -4.97
CA SER A 397 25.20 49.11 -6.39
C SER A 397 26.36 50.04 -6.66
N TRP A 398 27.24 49.62 -7.59
CA TRP A 398 28.32 50.47 -8.04
C TRP A 398 27.75 51.62 -8.88
N ASP A 399 27.99 52.89 -8.45
CA ASP A 399 27.43 54.05 -9.10
C ASP A 399 28.49 55.16 -9.18
N TRP A 400 28.23 56.15 -10.04
CA TRP A 400 28.99 57.37 -10.17
C TRP A 400 28.08 58.55 -9.79
N TRP A 401 28.59 59.45 -8.93
CA TRP A 401 27.84 60.62 -8.53
C TRP A 401 28.76 61.84 -8.34
N TYR A 402 28.19 63.01 -8.32
CA TYR A 402 28.85 64.22 -7.91
C TYR A 402 28.55 64.48 -6.42
N ASP A 403 29.63 64.76 -5.63
CA ASP A 403 29.44 65.18 -4.25
C ASP A 403 28.89 66.61 -4.18
N GLU A 404 28.61 67.10 -2.98
CA GLU A 404 28.06 68.43 -2.74
C GLU A 404 28.95 69.56 -3.20
N TYR A 405 30.25 69.27 -3.48
CA TYR A 405 31.24 70.20 -4.01
C TYR A 405 31.43 70.09 -5.52
N GLY A 406 30.67 69.24 -6.20
CA GLY A 406 30.74 69.04 -7.62
C GLY A 406 31.90 68.15 -8.08
N ASN A 407 32.54 67.41 -7.20
CA ASN A 407 33.61 66.45 -7.54
C ASN A 407 33.00 65.14 -7.96
N TRP A 408 33.57 64.50 -8.97
CA TRP A 408 33.21 63.17 -9.42
C TRP A 408 33.63 62.13 -8.39
N GLN A 409 32.67 61.27 -8.02
CA GLN A 409 32.86 60.13 -7.12
C GLN A 409 32.41 58.86 -7.80
N GLU A 410 33.08 57.76 -7.51
CA GLU A 410 32.69 56.42 -7.89
C GLU A 410 32.79 55.48 -6.68
N GLY A 411 31.90 54.54 -6.58
CA GLY A 411 31.89 53.56 -5.49
C GLY A 411 30.57 52.90 -5.26
N TYR A 412 30.48 52.12 -4.23
CA TYR A 412 29.24 51.50 -3.84
C TYR A 412 28.33 52.51 -3.16
N LYS A 413 27.07 52.50 -3.61
CA LYS A 413 25.99 53.31 -3.06
C LYS A 413 24.86 52.38 -2.65
N THR A 414 24.35 52.55 -1.44
CA THR A 414 23.18 51.83 -0.98
C THR A 414 21.95 52.26 -1.79
N VAL A 415 21.32 51.31 -2.43
CA VAL A 415 20.10 51.48 -3.22
C VAL A 415 18.94 50.86 -2.51
N TYR A 416 17.80 51.53 -2.53
CA TYR A 416 16.53 51.07 -1.96
C TYR A 416 15.55 50.91 -3.09
N GLU A 417 15.10 49.65 -3.30
CA GLU A 417 14.14 49.35 -4.36
C GLU A 417 12.90 48.74 -3.76
N GLU A 418 11.74 49.32 -4.06
CA GLU A 418 10.46 48.73 -3.69
C GLU A 418 10.19 47.51 -4.55
N GLN A 419 9.89 46.40 -3.92
CA GLN A 419 9.57 45.12 -4.54
C GLN A 419 8.16 44.69 -4.16
N GLU A 420 7.52 43.93 -5.04
CA GLU A 420 6.21 43.35 -4.78
C GLU A 420 6.33 41.83 -4.59
N GLY A 421 5.78 41.32 -3.50
CA GLY A 421 5.65 39.90 -3.21
C GLY A 421 4.19 39.48 -3.22
N SER A 422 3.94 38.18 -3.28
CA SER A 422 2.59 37.63 -3.18
C SER A 422 2.57 36.35 -2.38
N TYR A 423 1.42 36.06 -1.78
CA TYR A 423 1.14 34.80 -1.12
C TYR A 423 -0.32 34.38 -1.36
N ASN A 424 -0.62 33.10 -1.22
CA ASN A 424 -1.98 32.59 -1.30
C ASN A 424 -2.59 32.40 0.08
N ALA A 425 -3.69 33.07 0.32
CA ALA A 425 -4.47 32.97 1.57
C ALA A 425 -5.45 31.80 1.51
N TRP A 426 -4.96 30.58 1.30
CA TRP A 426 -5.73 29.36 1.10
C TRP A 426 -6.77 29.08 2.19
N TRP A 427 -6.51 29.51 3.43
CA TRP A 427 -7.41 29.34 4.59
C TRP A 427 -8.71 30.15 4.49
N GLU A 428 -8.78 31.16 3.61
CA GLU A 428 -9.98 31.95 3.36
C GLU A 428 -10.96 31.26 2.40
N ARG A 429 -10.58 30.13 1.80
CA ARG A 429 -11.40 29.39 0.85
C ARG A 429 -12.69 28.87 1.50
N PRO A 430 -13.81 28.82 0.76
CA PRO A 430 -15.07 28.21 1.23
C PRO A 430 -14.89 26.80 1.76
N TYR A 431 -13.96 26.04 1.21
CA TYR A 431 -13.59 24.70 1.62
C TYR A 431 -13.20 24.59 3.10
N TYR A 432 -12.60 25.63 3.69
CA TYR A 432 -12.11 25.66 5.08
C TYR A 432 -13.09 26.30 6.05
N THR A 433 -14.34 26.54 5.63
CA THR A 433 -15.36 27.08 6.53
C THR A 433 -15.95 25.99 7.42
N LEU A 434 -16.38 26.38 8.64
CA LEU A 434 -17.10 25.47 9.54
C LEU A 434 -18.28 24.77 8.84
N LYS A 435 -19.05 25.50 8.03
CA LYS A 435 -20.19 24.96 7.31
C LYS A 435 -19.79 23.87 6.33
N ALA A 436 -18.73 24.08 5.55
CA ALA A 436 -18.25 23.09 4.58
C ALA A 436 -17.83 21.82 5.30
N LYS A 437 -17.08 21.94 6.39
CA LYS A 437 -16.59 20.80 7.17
C LYS A 437 -17.68 20.06 7.92
N GLN A 438 -18.70 20.76 8.42
CA GLN A 438 -19.89 20.12 9.00
C GLN A 438 -20.65 19.30 7.96
N GLU A 439 -20.92 19.84 6.77
CA GLU A 439 -21.57 19.09 5.69
C GLU A 439 -20.73 17.87 5.27
N GLN A 440 -19.38 17.99 5.30
CA GLN A 440 -18.47 16.87 5.05
C GLN A 440 -18.60 15.78 6.12
N CYS A 441 -18.60 16.14 7.40
CA CYS A 441 -18.83 15.21 8.51
C CYS A 441 -20.22 14.53 8.40
N ASP A 442 -21.25 15.29 8.05
CA ASP A 442 -22.62 14.78 7.99
C ASP A 442 -22.77 13.63 6.98
N PHE A 443 -22.24 13.77 5.76
CA PHE A 443 -22.35 12.69 4.78
C PHE A 443 -21.41 11.52 5.10
N LEU A 444 -20.19 11.77 5.61
CA LEU A 444 -19.30 10.70 6.04
C LEU A 444 -19.95 9.87 7.15
N ASN A 445 -20.44 10.50 8.21
CA ASN A 445 -21.09 9.82 9.32
C ASN A 445 -22.41 9.12 8.94
N LYS A 446 -23.06 9.57 7.86
CA LYS A 446 -24.28 8.96 7.35
C LYS A 446 -24.03 7.68 6.57
N TYR A 447 -22.98 7.67 5.77
CA TYR A 447 -22.74 6.59 4.82
C TYR A 447 -21.61 5.65 5.23
N THR A 448 -20.82 6.01 6.24
CA THR A 448 -19.79 5.14 6.81
C THR A 448 -20.04 4.90 8.29
N TYR A 449 -19.57 3.76 8.79
CA TYR A 449 -19.58 3.46 10.21
C TYR A 449 -18.36 2.64 10.61
N LEU A 450 -17.90 2.80 11.84
CA LEU A 450 -16.95 1.94 12.50
C LEU A 450 -17.31 1.89 13.98
N SER A 451 -17.52 0.69 14.51
CA SER A 451 -17.93 0.44 15.88
C SER A 451 -17.00 -0.56 16.56
N VAL A 452 -16.78 -0.38 17.85
CA VAL A 452 -15.93 -1.22 18.68
C VAL A 452 -16.78 -1.99 19.69
N TYR A 453 -16.49 -3.29 19.81
CA TYR A 453 -17.14 -4.23 20.72
C TYR A 453 -16.06 -4.97 21.50
N TYR A 454 -16.41 -5.49 22.68
CA TYR A 454 -15.49 -6.28 23.48
C TYR A 454 -16.12 -7.63 23.86
N ASN A 455 -15.21 -8.63 24.02
CA ASN A 455 -15.57 -9.98 24.47
C ASN A 455 -16.67 -10.66 23.63
N ASN A 456 -16.68 -10.36 22.34
CA ASN A 456 -17.68 -10.85 21.39
C ASN A 456 -19.14 -10.56 21.83
N ALA A 457 -19.37 -9.39 22.47
CA ALA A 457 -20.68 -8.96 22.91
C ALA A 457 -21.43 -8.20 21.79
N THR A 458 -22.75 -8.09 21.95
CA THR A 458 -23.63 -7.34 21.03
C THR A 458 -23.65 -5.84 21.31
N THR A 459 -23.19 -5.42 22.50
CA THR A 459 -23.24 -4.01 22.95
C THR A 459 -22.11 -3.21 22.33
N GLU A 460 -22.45 -2.22 21.51
CA GLU A 460 -21.50 -1.24 20.97
C GLU A 460 -20.88 -0.41 22.11
N GLN A 461 -19.57 -0.40 22.21
CA GLN A 461 -18.83 0.27 23.28
C GLN A 461 -18.26 1.63 22.89
N ALA A 462 -17.91 1.78 21.61
CA ALA A 462 -17.50 3.04 21.02
C ALA A 462 -17.84 3.06 19.52
N LYS A 463 -18.00 4.26 19.00
CA LYS A 463 -18.23 4.49 17.57
C LYS A 463 -17.30 5.57 17.06
N LEU A 464 -16.69 5.36 15.90
CA LEU A 464 -15.94 6.37 15.20
C LEU A 464 -16.90 7.29 14.44
N LEU A 465 -16.71 8.57 14.63
CA LEU A 465 -17.42 9.63 13.90
C LEU A 465 -16.38 10.61 13.34
N MET A 466 -16.76 11.36 12.33
CA MET A 466 -16.02 12.54 11.89
C MET A 466 -16.60 13.76 12.57
N ASP A 467 -15.75 14.64 13.09
CA ASP A 467 -16.14 15.90 13.70
C ASP A 467 -15.24 17.04 13.21
N THR A 468 -15.69 18.27 13.41
CA THR A 468 -14.98 19.47 12.99
C THR A 468 -14.13 20.03 14.11
N TYR A 469 -12.94 20.49 13.79
CA TYR A 469 -12.12 21.26 14.72
C TYR A 469 -11.62 22.56 14.08
N GLU A 470 -11.36 23.57 14.90
CA GLU A 470 -10.76 24.83 14.48
C GLU A 470 -9.24 24.73 14.59
N GLU A 471 -8.57 24.94 13.49
CA GLU A 471 -7.12 25.00 13.41
C GLU A 471 -6.67 26.48 13.45
N HIS A 472 -5.72 26.78 14.32
CA HIS A 472 -5.08 28.09 14.40
C HIS A 472 -3.62 27.96 13.96
N GLY A 473 -3.19 28.85 13.10
CA GLY A 473 -1.82 28.85 12.61
C GLY A 473 -1.27 30.26 12.41
N THR A 474 0.00 30.30 12.11
CA THR A 474 0.71 31.50 11.70
C THR A 474 1.40 31.23 10.37
N PHE A 475 1.13 32.07 9.40
CA PHE A 475 1.74 32.03 8.09
C PHE A 475 2.69 33.19 7.92
N ASP A 476 3.96 32.91 7.61
CA ASP A 476 4.94 33.96 7.30
C ASP A 476 5.14 34.03 5.78
N PRO A 477 4.61 35.07 5.11
CA PRO A 477 4.67 35.19 3.65
C PRO A 477 6.10 35.42 3.12
N VAL A 478 7.05 35.73 4.00
CA VAL A 478 8.43 36.09 3.62
C VAL A 478 9.48 35.39 4.48
N SER A 479 9.21 34.18 4.92
CA SER A 479 10.10 33.45 5.85
C SER A 479 11.55 33.30 5.33
N LEU A 480 11.72 33.08 4.02
CA LEU A 480 13.05 32.96 3.39
C LEU A 480 13.80 34.28 3.42
N GLN A 481 13.12 35.39 3.08
CA GLN A 481 13.72 36.72 3.07
C GLN A 481 14.11 37.18 4.48
N ARG A 482 13.37 36.77 5.52
CA ARG A 482 13.74 37.05 6.90
C ARG A 482 15.01 36.31 7.33
N GLN A 483 15.16 35.07 6.90
CA GLN A 483 16.37 34.27 7.17
C GLN A 483 17.60 34.84 6.44
N GLU A 484 17.46 35.31 5.22
CA GLU A 484 18.52 35.97 4.49
C GLU A 484 19.00 37.26 5.17
N ASN A 485 18.10 38.06 5.72
CA ASN A 485 18.46 39.25 6.51
C ASN A 485 19.34 38.91 7.74
N GLU A 486 19.11 37.80 8.39
CA GLU A 486 19.94 37.35 9.52
C GLU A 486 21.35 36.91 9.08
N TRP A 487 21.45 36.36 7.88
CA TRP A 487 22.72 35.81 7.35
C TRP A 487 23.65 36.90 6.81
N TYR A 488 23.11 37.94 6.19
CA TYR A 488 23.88 39.01 5.55
C TYR A 488 24.19 40.22 6.45
N SER A 489 23.83 40.22 7.73
CA SER A 489 24.20 41.26 8.68
C SER A 489 25.73 41.41 8.91
N GLY A 490 26.55 40.65 8.18
CA GLY A 490 28.04 40.62 8.22
C GLY A 490 28.77 41.40 7.11
N GLY A 491 28.12 42.21 6.28
CA GLY A 491 28.81 43.32 5.61
C GLY A 491 29.17 43.25 4.15
N GLU A 492 28.70 42.30 3.35
CA GLU A 492 28.72 42.41 1.88
C GLU A 492 27.49 41.70 1.34
N GLY A 493 26.45 42.45 0.98
CA GLY A 493 25.28 41.82 0.44
C GLY A 493 24.07 42.73 0.31
N TYR A 494 22.96 42.11 0.28
CA TYR A 494 21.64 42.73 0.27
C TYR A 494 20.84 42.28 1.49
N TYR A 495 19.86 43.08 1.87
CA TYR A 495 18.90 42.72 2.88
C TYR A 495 17.53 43.32 2.53
N TYR A 496 16.50 42.83 3.20
CA TYR A 496 15.14 43.28 2.96
C TYR A 496 14.62 44.03 4.19
N THR A 497 13.90 45.15 3.95
CA THR A 497 13.20 45.91 4.99
C THR A 497 11.72 46.01 4.67
N ASP A 498 10.96 46.53 5.64
CA ASP A 498 9.51 46.70 5.50
C ASP A 498 8.75 45.42 5.21
N LEU A 499 9.32 44.25 5.59
CA LEU A 499 8.66 42.98 5.45
C LEU A 499 7.39 42.90 6.30
N PRO A 500 6.28 42.35 5.77
CA PRO A 500 5.06 42.20 6.52
C PRO A 500 5.24 41.25 7.71
N ASP A 501 4.53 41.49 8.80
CA ASP A 501 4.49 40.60 9.94
C ASP A 501 3.84 39.26 9.58
N PRO A 502 4.19 38.16 10.28
CA PRO A 502 3.49 36.91 10.15
C PRO A 502 1.97 37.03 10.39
N ILE A 503 1.18 36.38 9.56
CA ILE A 503 -0.28 36.46 9.57
C ILE A 503 -0.84 35.32 10.39
N SER A 504 -1.61 35.67 11.45
CA SER A 504 -2.37 34.66 12.17
C SER A 504 -3.65 34.32 11.41
N TYR A 505 -3.94 33.03 11.27
CA TYR A 505 -5.16 32.56 10.61
C TYR A 505 -5.89 31.53 11.47
N SER A 506 -7.19 31.38 11.21
CA SER A 506 -7.95 30.20 11.64
C SER A 506 -8.73 29.62 10.48
N CYS A 507 -8.84 28.29 10.45
CA CYS A 507 -9.62 27.55 9.49
C CYS A 507 -10.23 26.31 10.15
N TYR A 508 -11.18 25.68 9.49
CA TYR A 508 -11.81 24.47 9.99
C TYR A 508 -11.34 23.25 9.20
N ASN A 509 -11.10 22.16 9.91
CA ASN A 509 -10.77 20.85 9.37
C ASN A 509 -11.67 19.79 10.00
N ILE A 510 -11.54 18.54 9.53
CA ILE A 510 -12.24 17.38 10.10
C ILE A 510 -11.24 16.45 10.77
N GLU A 511 -11.67 15.82 11.84
CA GLU A 511 -10.89 14.78 12.51
C GLU A 511 -11.78 13.59 12.92
N PRO A 512 -11.22 12.38 12.98
CA PRO A 512 -11.92 11.25 13.54
C PRO A 512 -11.99 11.36 15.07
N VAL A 513 -13.19 11.16 15.64
CA VAL A 513 -13.44 11.14 17.07
C VAL A 513 -14.08 9.80 17.48
N LEU A 514 -13.70 9.29 18.64
CA LEU A 514 -14.39 8.18 19.30
C LEU A 514 -15.53 8.74 20.15
N SER A 515 -16.74 8.30 19.86
CA SER A 515 -17.95 8.60 20.64
C SER A 515 -18.28 7.43 21.54
N PHE A 516 -18.43 7.69 22.83
CA PHE A 516 -18.64 6.68 23.87
C PHE A 516 -20.09 6.72 24.39
N PRO A 517 -20.89 5.64 24.18
CA PRO A 517 -22.27 5.59 24.69
C PRO A 517 -22.36 5.60 26.23
N TYR A 518 -21.27 5.26 26.94
CA TYR A 518 -21.22 5.22 28.39
C TYR A 518 -21.59 6.57 29.06
N ASP A 519 -21.04 7.67 28.58
CA ASP A 519 -21.22 9.02 29.14
C ASP A 519 -21.50 10.09 28.08
N GLY A 520 -21.60 9.69 26.80
CA GLY A 520 -21.81 10.60 25.68
C GLY A 520 -20.58 11.44 25.30
N SER A 521 -19.42 11.14 25.87
CA SER A 521 -18.18 11.87 25.54
C SER A 521 -17.70 11.56 24.12
N GLN A 522 -17.00 12.53 23.53
CA GLN A 522 -16.31 12.40 22.26
C GLN A 522 -14.85 12.79 22.47
N ILE A 523 -13.93 11.97 21.98
CA ILE A 523 -12.49 12.18 22.15
C ILE A 523 -11.82 11.97 20.77
N ALA A 524 -11.03 12.96 20.33
CA ALA A 524 -10.25 12.83 19.10
C ALA A 524 -9.37 11.56 19.15
N VAL A 525 -9.35 10.79 18.05
CA VAL A 525 -8.63 9.51 17.99
C VAL A 525 -7.16 9.69 18.35
N LEU A 526 -6.50 10.70 17.81
CA LEU A 526 -5.10 10.98 18.15
C LEU A 526 -4.92 11.28 19.64
N THR A 527 -5.82 12.04 20.25
CA THR A 527 -5.78 12.34 21.70
C THR A 527 -6.03 11.08 22.53
N TYR A 528 -6.96 10.22 22.10
CA TYR A 528 -7.28 8.99 22.80
C TYR A 528 -6.07 8.03 22.83
N PHE A 529 -5.39 7.86 21.70
CA PHE A 529 -4.25 6.95 21.58
C PHE A 529 -2.89 7.59 21.95
N ASN A 530 -2.80 8.92 22.12
CA ASN A 530 -1.59 9.59 22.58
C ASN A 530 -1.48 9.58 24.13
N SER A 531 -1.92 8.50 24.77
CA SER A 531 -1.75 8.34 26.22
C SER A 531 -0.47 7.55 26.50
N SER A 532 0.13 7.78 27.68
CA SER A 532 1.35 7.08 28.11
C SER A 532 1.21 5.54 28.11
N LYS A 533 -0.01 5.03 28.29
CA LYS A 533 -0.31 3.60 28.23
C LYS A 533 -0.11 3.02 26.82
N PHE A 534 -0.63 3.68 25.79
CA PHE A 534 -0.45 3.24 24.41
C PHE A 534 0.98 3.47 23.90
N LEU A 535 1.65 4.53 24.37
CA LEU A 535 3.06 4.75 24.06
C LEU A 535 3.94 3.62 24.61
N GLY A 536 3.61 3.09 25.80
CA GLY A 536 4.28 1.92 26.36
C GLY A 536 4.12 0.64 25.50
N LEU A 537 2.99 0.47 24.80
CA LEU A 537 2.84 -0.64 23.84
C LEU A 537 3.72 -0.44 22.60
N LEU A 538 3.90 0.80 22.13
CA LEU A 538 4.80 1.09 21.01
C LEU A 538 6.26 0.78 21.37
N ASP A 539 6.69 1.10 22.58
CA ASP A 539 8.02 0.75 23.08
C ASP A 539 8.22 -0.79 23.08
N LEU A 540 7.20 -1.57 23.52
CA LEU A 540 7.25 -3.03 23.45
C LEU A 540 7.34 -3.58 22.02
N VAL A 541 6.65 -2.95 21.07
CA VAL A 541 6.75 -3.32 19.64
C VAL A 541 8.15 -3.00 19.09
N GLU A 542 8.74 -1.88 19.50
CA GLU A 542 10.10 -1.53 19.11
C GLU A 542 11.16 -2.49 19.66
N ASP A 543 10.95 -3.01 20.87
CA ASP A 543 11.84 -4.00 21.49
C ASP A 543 11.76 -5.39 20.82
N LEU A 544 10.60 -5.73 20.20
CA LEU A 544 10.40 -6.97 19.46
C LEU A 544 10.87 -6.90 17.98
N ALA A 545 11.09 -5.72 17.44
CA ALA A 545 11.51 -5.49 16.04
C ALA A 545 13.04 -5.43 15.90
#